data_9e13851182afff22701f5c1dfc20e329
#
_entry.id   9e13851182afff22701f5c1dfc20e329
#
_cell.length_a   1.000
_cell.length_b   1.000
_cell.length_c   1.000
_cell.angle_alpha   90.00
_cell.angle_beta   90.00
_cell.angle_gamma   90.00
#
_symmetry.space_group_name_H-M   'P 1'
#
loop_
_entity.id
_entity.type
_entity.pdbx_description
1 polymer ?
#
loop_
_entity_poly.entity_id
_entity_poly.type
_entity_poly.pdbx_seq_one_letter_code
_entity_poly.pdbx_strand_id
1 'polypeptide(L)'
;MKTAKELWQYVSKMGLKPLPKTSVSQWADDYRMLSQGLSAEPGRWKTSRAPYQKDIMDAFTQPGINRVVVKSASQVGKSDIMNNVLGRYAHLDPCAVMMIQPTIELAQDYSKSRISPMIRDTKVLSQVFYETKSEDGTKTRDGKNTILSKLFPGGRLIMCGANSPAGLASRPVRVLLADEVDRFPDSAGTEGDPVDLAAKRMTTFWNRVMGLFSTPTNEGSSRIDVEYQTGTQEEWQHECPNCGEYHLIRHTEMECETEEHKDAKGRKIVIVSDVKWRCPDCGSTFSEDEMRKVSQKYISKNPAALHNGIRSFFVNGFTSPWLTWNDIMREWLEAKGDPTREKVVMNTRFGESYAQQGAFEDYQQFIRRREKYGADLPDGVLLLTCAVDTQDNRLEYEITGWGYGEECWGICKGVILGEPDNNATWDALDAVLDKIYHFKNGTGLKVARAFIDSGGHYTSKVYEYCEKNFSKQRFAIKGTAGTPGIPLNYKIGKASGSKIPLVMLGVDDGKQQVMNRLAIEEPGAKYFHFPLDEELLGTRGYDELYFKGIISEHKQKVKRKGVIHEIWEPTAGVRNEPLDLRVYNLACMNSIHPDWDRLAEVVKGGGHSTTTVTTPKKKQMRKRIRRASKAADI
;
A
#
# COMPACT_ATOMS: atom_id res chain seq x y z
N MET A 1 -37.50 49.99 0.97
CA MET A 1 -36.85 49.66 -0.33
C MET A 1 -35.65 50.59 -0.50
N LYS A 2 -34.45 50.06 -0.78
CA LYS A 2 -33.27 50.88 -1.12
C LYS A 2 -33.55 51.59 -2.46
N THR A 3 -33.16 52.86 -2.60
CA THR A 3 -33.22 53.55 -3.86
C THR A 3 -32.28 52.96 -4.88
N ALA A 4 -32.49 53.14 -6.19
CA ALA A 4 -31.61 52.65 -7.26
C ALA A 4 -30.14 53.15 -7.05
N LYS A 5 -29.96 54.35 -6.50
CA LYS A 5 -28.67 54.93 -6.17
C LYS A 5 -27.99 54.23 -5.01
N GLU A 6 -28.73 53.89 -3.95
CA GLU A 6 -28.21 53.12 -2.81
C GLU A 6 -27.87 51.68 -3.19
N LEU A 7 -28.71 51.09 -4.07
CA LEU A 7 -28.44 49.77 -4.61
C LEU A 7 -27.18 49.78 -5.49
N TRP A 8 -27.01 50.77 -6.35
CA TRP A 8 -25.84 50.96 -7.18
C TRP A 8 -24.55 51.20 -6.36
N GLN A 9 -24.62 52.06 -5.35
CA GLN A 9 -23.51 52.28 -4.41
C GLN A 9 -23.16 51.02 -3.61
N TYR A 10 -24.17 50.24 -3.22
CA TYR A 10 -23.92 48.97 -2.55
C TYR A 10 -23.26 47.95 -3.46
N VAL A 11 -23.75 47.77 -4.68
CA VAL A 11 -23.21 46.85 -5.67
C VAL A 11 -21.81 47.28 -6.12
N SER A 12 -21.58 48.58 -6.33
CA SER A 12 -20.25 49.11 -6.69
C SER A 12 -19.23 48.90 -5.57
N LYS A 13 -19.63 49.12 -4.31
CA LYS A 13 -18.77 48.85 -3.15
C LYS A 13 -18.46 47.38 -2.98
N MET A 14 -19.40 46.49 -3.28
CA MET A 14 -19.20 45.05 -3.21
C MET A 14 -18.35 44.54 -4.38
N GLY A 15 -18.59 45.04 -5.59
CA GLY A 15 -17.85 44.63 -6.82
C GLY A 15 -16.43 45.17 -6.90
N LEU A 16 -16.11 46.29 -6.21
CA LEU A 16 -14.78 46.90 -6.16
C LEU A 16 -14.00 46.52 -4.89
N LYS A 17 -14.55 45.70 -4.02
CA LYS A 17 -13.83 45.26 -2.84
C LYS A 17 -12.60 44.41 -3.25
N PRO A 18 -11.39 44.85 -2.84
CA PRO A 18 -10.20 44.07 -3.18
C PRO A 18 -10.30 42.66 -2.60
N LEU A 19 -9.69 41.69 -3.30
CA LEU A 19 -9.62 40.31 -2.83
C LEU A 19 -9.01 40.28 -1.42
N PRO A 20 -9.56 39.52 -0.51
CA PRO A 20 -9.05 39.40 0.85
C PRO A 20 -7.58 38.98 0.84
N LYS A 21 -6.73 39.72 1.51
CA LYS A 21 -5.31 39.38 1.66
C LYS A 21 -5.04 38.29 2.70
N THR A 22 -6.10 37.84 3.42
CA THR A 22 -6.01 36.81 4.46
C THR A 22 -5.52 35.51 3.85
N SER A 23 -4.41 34.99 4.34
CA SER A 23 -3.85 33.69 3.93
C SER A 23 -4.71 32.53 4.44
N VAL A 24 -4.41 31.31 3.98
CA VAL A 24 -5.15 30.12 4.45
C VAL A 24 -4.87 29.83 5.92
N SER A 25 -3.60 29.96 6.36
CA SER A 25 -3.23 29.72 7.77
C SER A 25 -3.91 30.73 8.70
N GLN A 26 -3.92 32.02 8.32
CA GLN A 26 -4.58 33.06 9.10
C GLN A 26 -6.10 32.82 9.16
N TRP A 27 -6.73 32.45 8.03
CA TRP A 27 -8.14 32.10 8.02
C TRP A 27 -8.45 30.94 8.97
N ALA A 28 -7.57 29.92 8.97
CA ALA A 28 -7.75 28.75 9.85
C ALA A 28 -7.65 29.14 11.33
N ASP A 29 -6.66 29.93 11.71
CA ASP A 29 -6.50 30.42 13.09
C ASP A 29 -7.65 31.31 13.53
N ASP A 30 -8.26 32.09 12.61
CA ASP A 30 -9.34 33.01 12.93
C ASP A 30 -10.69 32.29 13.07
N TYR A 31 -10.96 31.27 12.25
CA TYR A 31 -12.33 30.75 12.07
C TYR A 31 -12.50 29.25 12.26
N ARG A 32 -11.46 28.43 11.99
CA ARG A 32 -11.60 26.97 11.92
C ARG A 32 -11.83 26.34 13.29
N MET A 33 -12.84 25.47 13.34
CA MET A 33 -13.10 24.62 14.51
C MET A 33 -12.87 23.15 14.15
N LEU A 34 -12.16 22.41 14.99
CA LEU A 34 -11.97 20.98 14.91
C LEU A 34 -13.09 20.27 15.65
N SER A 35 -13.75 19.33 14.97
CA SER A 35 -14.93 18.64 15.48
C SER A 35 -14.60 17.70 16.63
N GLN A 36 -15.43 17.73 17.68
CA GLN A 36 -15.34 16.79 18.79
C GLN A 36 -15.62 15.37 18.30
N GLY A 37 -14.82 14.40 18.73
CA GLY A 37 -14.93 12.99 18.34
C GLY A 37 -14.33 12.62 16.97
N LEU A 38 -13.87 13.61 16.17
CA LEU A 38 -13.20 13.39 14.87
C LEU A 38 -11.75 13.88 14.85
N SER A 39 -11.37 14.74 15.78
CA SER A 39 -10.02 15.24 15.97
C SER A 39 -9.44 14.72 17.28
N ALA A 40 -8.16 14.41 17.30
CA ALA A 40 -7.44 14.11 18.54
C ALA A 40 -7.37 15.32 19.47
N GLU A 41 -7.40 16.54 18.91
CA GLU A 41 -7.35 17.81 19.62
C GLU A 41 -8.56 18.67 19.19
N PRO A 42 -9.78 18.42 19.71
CA PRO A 42 -10.96 19.20 19.33
C PRO A 42 -10.90 20.64 19.86
N GLY A 43 -11.54 21.55 19.14
CA GLY A 43 -11.59 22.96 19.51
C GLY A 43 -11.10 23.90 18.42
N ARG A 44 -10.61 25.08 18.78
CA ARG A 44 -10.13 26.07 17.83
C ARG A 44 -8.81 25.61 17.19
N TRP A 45 -8.71 25.73 15.88
CA TRP A 45 -7.47 25.50 15.14
C TRP A 45 -6.35 26.41 15.63
N LYS A 46 -5.13 25.87 15.67
CA LYS A 46 -3.92 26.62 15.98
C LYS A 46 -2.80 26.16 15.04
N THR A 47 -2.43 26.99 14.08
CA THR A 47 -1.36 26.70 13.14
C THR A 47 -0.01 26.50 13.85
N SER A 48 0.19 27.14 15.00
CA SER A 48 1.39 26.99 15.83
C SER A 48 1.57 25.57 16.41
N ARG A 49 0.53 24.73 16.43
CA ARG A 49 0.62 23.35 16.88
C ARG A 49 1.42 22.45 15.93
N ALA A 50 1.36 22.77 14.62
CA ALA A 50 2.09 22.08 13.56
C ALA A 50 2.63 23.14 12.57
N PRO A 51 3.72 23.85 12.90
CA PRO A 51 4.20 25.04 12.17
C PRO A 51 4.51 24.77 10.69
N TYR A 52 4.96 23.56 10.35
CA TYR A 52 5.23 23.15 8.97
C TYR A 52 4.01 23.23 8.04
N GLN A 53 2.78 23.22 8.58
CA GLN A 53 1.57 23.33 7.76
C GLN A 53 1.33 24.75 7.26
N LYS A 54 1.92 25.76 7.91
CA LYS A 54 1.69 27.18 7.59
C LYS A 54 2.04 27.51 6.15
N ASP A 55 3.27 27.26 5.76
CA ASP A 55 3.77 27.65 4.44
C ASP A 55 3.10 26.84 3.32
N ILE A 56 2.74 25.57 3.59
CA ILE A 56 1.94 24.76 2.67
C ILE A 56 0.55 25.39 2.46
N MET A 57 -0.14 25.78 3.53
CA MET A 57 -1.45 26.43 3.45
C MET A 57 -1.35 27.78 2.72
N ASP A 58 -0.36 28.59 3.06
CA ASP A 58 -0.23 29.94 2.54
C ASP A 58 0.19 29.98 1.06
N ALA A 59 0.86 28.93 0.57
CA ALA A 59 1.19 28.76 -0.85
C ALA A 59 -0.06 28.80 -1.75
N PHE A 60 -1.23 28.35 -1.27
CA PHE A 60 -2.49 28.39 -2.04
C PHE A 60 -3.02 29.81 -2.27
N THR A 61 -2.55 30.79 -1.54
CA THR A 61 -2.94 32.19 -1.68
C THR A 61 -1.78 33.09 -2.11
N GLN A 62 -0.62 32.51 -2.34
CA GLN A 62 0.57 33.23 -2.78
C GLN A 62 0.45 33.61 -4.27
N PRO A 63 0.61 34.88 -4.63
CA PRO A 63 0.60 35.33 -6.02
C PRO A 63 1.63 34.57 -6.88
N GLY A 64 1.24 34.17 -8.09
CA GLY A 64 2.11 33.47 -9.03
C GLY A 64 2.21 31.96 -8.84
N ILE A 65 1.72 31.42 -7.72
CA ILE A 65 1.69 29.95 -7.50
C ILE A 65 0.42 29.37 -8.11
N ASN A 66 0.58 28.37 -8.94
CA ASN A 66 -0.50 27.64 -9.59
C ASN A 66 -0.53 26.13 -9.25
N ARG A 67 0.56 25.60 -8.66
CA ARG A 67 0.66 24.21 -8.22
C ARG A 67 1.36 24.10 -6.87
N VAL A 68 0.74 23.39 -5.95
CA VAL A 68 1.28 23.05 -4.63
C VAL A 68 1.35 21.55 -4.50
N VAL A 69 2.52 20.99 -4.30
CA VAL A 69 2.76 19.55 -4.19
C VAL A 69 3.21 19.22 -2.77
N VAL A 70 2.56 18.25 -2.13
CA VAL A 70 2.88 17.86 -0.75
C VAL A 70 3.18 16.36 -0.70
N LYS A 71 4.46 16.04 -0.77
CA LYS A 71 5.00 14.69 -0.51
C LYS A 71 5.21 14.57 0.99
N SER A 72 4.54 13.65 1.66
CA SER A 72 4.67 13.60 3.12
C SER A 72 4.39 12.22 3.71
N ALA A 73 4.83 12.04 4.95
CA ALA A 73 4.42 10.95 5.82
C ALA A 73 2.90 10.91 6.03
N SER A 74 2.40 9.82 6.58
CA SER A 74 1.03 9.75 7.08
C SER A 74 0.88 10.51 8.41
N GLN A 75 -0.35 10.90 8.77
CA GLN A 75 -0.68 11.54 10.04
C GLN A 75 0.03 12.90 10.31
N VAL A 76 0.39 13.62 9.24
CA VAL A 76 0.95 14.99 9.33
C VAL A 76 -0.09 16.08 9.03
N GLY A 77 -1.37 15.73 8.91
CA GLY A 77 -2.48 16.68 8.76
C GLY A 77 -2.79 17.12 7.34
N LYS A 78 -2.41 16.35 6.29
CA LYS A 78 -2.75 16.63 4.88
C LYS A 78 -4.21 17.00 4.66
N SER A 79 -5.12 16.18 5.19
CA SER A 79 -6.57 16.38 5.03
C SER A 79 -7.04 17.70 5.65
N ASP A 80 -6.48 18.11 6.79
CA ASP A 80 -6.86 19.37 7.42
C ASP A 80 -6.32 20.58 6.67
N ILE A 81 -5.13 20.48 6.05
CA ILE A 81 -4.62 21.52 5.14
C ILE A 81 -5.61 21.72 3.99
N MET A 82 -6.05 20.65 3.31
CA MET A 82 -7.03 20.72 2.22
C MET A 82 -8.37 21.31 2.68
N ASN A 83 -8.83 20.94 3.87
CA ASN A 83 -10.05 21.45 4.47
C ASN A 83 -9.94 22.95 4.76
N ASN A 84 -8.80 23.43 5.26
CA ASN A 84 -8.55 24.84 5.51
C ASN A 84 -8.50 25.64 4.20
N VAL A 85 -7.89 25.10 3.14
CA VAL A 85 -7.94 25.70 1.80
C VAL A 85 -9.38 25.83 1.30
N LEU A 86 -10.17 24.75 1.36
CA LEU A 86 -11.58 24.79 0.98
C LEU A 86 -12.36 25.83 1.80
N GLY A 87 -12.17 25.86 3.12
CA GLY A 87 -12.89 26.77 4.01
C GLY A 87 -12.57 28.24 3.70
N ARG A 88 -11.31 28.57 3.49
CA ARG A 88 -10.88 29.93 3.11
C ARG A 88 -11.49 30.36 1.77
N TYR A 89 -11.43 29.50 0.74
CA TYR A 89 -12.02 29.83 -0.55
C TYR A 89 -13.55 29.94 -0.48
N ALA A 90 -14.24 29.03 0.20
CA ALA A 90 -15.69 29.11 0.33
C ALA A 90 -16.16 30.36 1.07
N HIS A 91 -15.40 30.84 2.06
CA HIS A 91 -15.80 32.00 2.90
C HIS A 91 -15.36 33.35 2.31
N LEU A 92 -14.10 33.47 1.89
CA LEU A 92 -13.52 34.79 1.56
C LEU A 92 -13.35 35.04 0.07
N ASP A 93 -13.21 34.01 -0.76
CA ASP A 93 -12.93 34.12 -2.19
C ASP A 93 -13.67 33.01 -2.97
N PRO A 94 -15.03 33.06 -2.95
CA PRO A 94 -15.84 31.97 -3.45
C PRO A 94 -15.59 31.61 -4.91
N CYS A 95 -15.40 30.33 -5.17
CA CYS A 95 -15.17 29.80 -6.51
C CYS A 95 -15.58 28.31 -6.60
N ALA A 96 -15.49 27.74 -7.80
CA ALA A 96 -15.65 26.30 -7.97
C ALA A 96 -14.37 25.58 -7.48
N VAL A 97 -14.55 24.68 -6.52
CA VAL A 97 -13.52 23.81 -5.95
C VAL A 97 -13.81 22.36 -6.30
N MET A 98 -12.84 21.63 -6.83
CA MET A 98 -12.93 20.19 -7.05
C MET A 98 -12.00 19.48 -6.05
N MET A 99 -12.51 18.45 -5.39
CA MET A 99 -11.72 17.56 -4.54
C MET A 99 -11.77 16.15 -5.09
N ILE A 100 -10.61 15.56 -5.35
CA ILE A 100 -10.48 14.23 -5.95
C ILE A 100 -9.94 13.27 -4.88
N GLN A 101 -10.64 12.15 -4.70
CA GLN A 101 -10.22 11.02 -3.87
C GLN A 101 -9.91 9.81 -4.77
N PRO A 102 -9.18 8.78 -4.33
CA PRO A 102 -8.88 7.61 -5.15
C PRO A 102 -10.11 6.94 -5.74
N THR A 103 -11.19 6.80 -4.96
CA THR A 103 -12.46 6.23 -5.41
C THR A 103 -13.65 7.12 -5.04
N ILE A 104 -14.81 6.86 -5.65
CA ILE A 104 -16.04 7.60 -5.36
C ILE A 104 -16.56 7.30 -3.94
N GLU A 105 -16.36 6.08 -3.45
CA GLU A 105 -16.72 5.65 -2.10
C GLU A 105 -15.92 6.43 -1.06
N LEU A 106 -14.60 6.56 -1.26
CA LEU A 106 -13.74 7.39 -0.41
C LEU A 106 -14.14 8.87 -0.46
N ALA A 107 -14.52 9.40 -1.64
CA ALA A 107 -15.03 10.75 -1.75
C ALA A 107 -16.33 10.96 -0.96
N GLN A 108 -17.24 9.98 -0.98
CA GLN A 108 -18.47 10.02 -0.19
C GLN A 108 -18.18 9.95 1.32
N ASP A 109 -17.28 9.07 1.74
CA ASP A 109 -16.88 8.96 3.13
C ASP A 109 -16.21 10.24 3.62
N TYR A 110 -15.25 10.78 2.87
CA TYR A 110 -14.59 12.04 3.19
C TYR A 110 -15.60 13.21 3.33
N SER A 111 -16.59 13.27 2.45
CA SER A 111 -17.67 14.25 2.55
C SER A 111 -18.45 14.15 3.85
N LYS A 112 -18.77 12.92 4.28
CA LYS A 112 -19.57 12.67 5.50
C LYS A 112 -18.73 12.83 6.76
N SER A 113 -17.52 12.27 6.77
CA SER A 113 -16.67 12.17 7.96
C SER A 113 -15.80 13.40 8.20
N ARG A 114 -15.48 14.21 7.17
CA ARG A 114 -14.60 15.36 7.28
C ARG A 114 -15.28 16.69 6.92
N ILE A 115 -15.86 16.80 5.71
CA ILE A 115 -16.41 18.06 5.20
C ILE A 115 -17.69 18.48 5.94
N SER A 116 -18.64 17.57 6.12
CA SER A 116 -19.91 17.91 6.77
C SER A 116 -19.75 18.34 8.23
N PRO A 117 -18.92 17.67 9.06
CA PRO A 117 -18.61 18.14 10.40
C PRO A 117 -17.88 19.48 10.42
N MET A 118 -16.91 19.70 9.52
CA MET A 118 -16.22 20.98 9.40
C MET A 118 -17.19 22.13 9.14
N ILE A 119 -18.12 21.95 8.19
CA ILE A 119 -19.13 22.96 7.85
C ILE A 119 -20.03 23.23 9.06
N ARG A 120 -20.49 22.19 9.76
CA ARG A 120 -21.38 22.29 10.91
C ARG A 120 -20.74 23.06 12.08
N ASP A 121 -19.49 22.71 12.40
CA ASP A 121 -18.83 23.15 13.63
C ASP A 121 -18.07 24.48 13.44
N THR A 122 -17.75 24.88 12.21
CA THR A 122 -17.13 26.17 11.90
C THR A 122 -18.20 27.21 11.57
N LYS A 123 -18.49 28.12 12.50
CA LYS A 123 -19.60 29.10 12.45
C LYS A 123 -19.69 29.83 11.09
N VAL A 124 -18.60 30.33 10.55
CA VAL A 124 -18.62 31.06 9.28
C VAL A 124 -18.98 30.16 8.10
N LEU A 125 -18.59 28.88 8.13
CA LEU A 125 -18.94 27.93 7.08
C LEU A 125 -20.40 27.48 7.18
N SER A 126 -20.94 27.29 8.38
CA SER A 126 -22.34 26.95 8.55
C SER A 126 -23.31 28.07 8.08
N GLN A 127 -22.80 29.31 8.01
CA GLN A 127 -23.55 30.46 7.46
C GLN A 127 -23.44 30.55 5.93
N VAL A 128 -22.34 30.05 5.35
CA VAL A 128 -22.04 30.13 3.93
C VAL A 128 -22.63 28.95 3.15
N PHE A 129 -22.54 27.73 3.71
CA PHE A 129 -23.10 26.54 3.06
C PHE A 129 -24.59 26.41 3.40
N TYR A 130 -25.46 26.66 2.42
CA TYR A 130 -26.90 26.63 2.62
C TYR A 130 -27.44 25.23 2.94
N GLU A 131 -28.19 25.12 4.05
CA GLU A 131 -29.30 24.18 4.10
C GLU A 131 -30.51 24.90 3.49
N THR A 132 -30.99 24.48 2.33
CA THR A 132 -32.28 24.94 1.78
C THR A 132 -33.40 24.48 2.73
N LYS A 133 -33.91 25.40 3.50
CA LYS A 133 -35.22 25.23 4.20
C LYS A 133 -36.29 25.68 3.21
N SER A 134 -37.31 24.85 2.98
CA SER A 134 -38.53 25.30 2.34
C SER A 134 -39.21 26.32 3.24
N GLU A 135 -40.07 27.19 2.67
CA GLU A 135 -40.83 28.17 3.41
C GLU A 135 -41.66 27.54 4.54
N ASP A 136 -41.96 26.26 4.47
CA ASP A 136 -42.72 25.49 5.49
C ASP A 136 -41.85 24.86 6.59
N GLY A 137 -40.55 25.16 6.66
CA GLY A 137 -39.65 24.62 7.68
C GLY A 137 -39.26 23.13 7.52
N THR A 138 -39.81 22.45 6.53
CA THR A 138 -39.42 21.09 6.18
C THR A 138 -38.10 21.09 5.38
N LYS A 139 -37.17 20.18 5.74
CA LYS A 139 -35.94 19.97 4.96
C LYS A 139 -36.31 19.44 3.60
N THR A 140 -36.44 20.33 2.60
CA THR A 140 -36.59 19.89 1.21
C THR A 140 -35.28 19.27 0.77
N ARG A 141 -35.36 18.05 0.27
CA ARG A 141 -34.34 17.43 -0.58
C ARG A 141 -34.32 18.15 -1.95
N ASP A 142 -34.00 19.45 -1.93
CA ASP A 142 -33.68 20.11 -3.18
C ASP A 142 -32.37 19.47 -3.70
N GLY A 143 -32.38 18.96 -4.91
CA GLY A 143 -31.26 18.27 -5.55
C GLY A 143 -29.98 19.09 -5.76
N LYS A 144 -29.86 20.22 -5.06
CA LYS A 144 -28.74 21.17 -5.13
C LYS A 144 -27.57 20.81 -4.21
N ASN A 145 -27.82 20.24 -3.02
CA ASN A 145 -26.79 19.81 -2.08
C ASN A 145 -26.84 18.29 -1.91
N THR A 146 -25.88 17.61 -2.52
CA THR A 146 -25.69 16.16 -2.41
C THR A 146 -24.47 15.84 -1.56
N ILE A 147 -24.24 14.56 -1.30
CA ILE A 147 -23.01 14.10 -0.62
C ILE A 147 -21.76 14.57 -1.39
N LEU A 148 -21.78 14.48 -2.72
CA LEU A 148 -20.62 14.80 -3.59
C LEU A 148 -20.63 16.22 -4.16
N SER A 149 -21.67 17.03 -3.88
CA SER A 149 -21.73 18.41 -4.34
C SER A 149 -22.37 19.30 -3.29
N LYS A 150 -21.69 20.38 -2.91
CA LYS A 150 -22.17 21.36 -1.94
C LYS A 150 -22.07 22.76 -2.54
N LEU A 151 -23.19 23.47 -2.53
CA LEU A 151 -23.29 24.84 -3.05
C LEU A 151 -23.06 25.87 -1.96
N PHE A 152 -22.42 26.96 -2.32
CA PHE A 152 -22.31 28.18 -1.53
C PHE A 152 -22.34 29.41 -2.43
N PRO A 153 -22.65 30.61 -1.92
CA PRO A 153 -22.73 31.83 -2.74
C PRO A 153 -21.45 32.08 -3.51
N GLY A 154 -21.55 32.17 -4.83
CA GLY A 154 -20.40 32.42 -5.72
C GLY A 154 -19.53 31.19 -6.04
N GLY A 155 -19.88 30.01 -5.52
CA GLY A 155 -19.09 28.82 -5.77
C GLY A 155 -19.77 27.49 -5.42
N ARG A 156 -19.01 26.43 -5.55
CA ARG A 156 -19.42 25.07 -5.19
C ARG A 156 -18.22 24.19 -4.87
N LEU A 157 -18.42 23.22 -4.01
CA LEU A 157 -17.54 22.05 -3.89
C LEU A 157 -18.08 20.91 -4.74
N ILE A 158 -17.20 20.30 -5.53
CA ILE A 158 -17.45 19.06 -6.27
C ILE A 158 -16.46 18.01 -5.77
N MET A 159 -16.96 16.84 -5.41
CA MET A 159 -16.12 15.71 -5.01
C MET A 159 -16.29 14.56 -5.99
N CYS A 160 -15.20 13.94 -6.40
CA CYS A 160 -15.21 12.83 -7.35
C CYS A 160 -14.11 11.81 -7.04
N GLY A 161 -14.26 10.61 -7.59
CA GLY A 161 -13.23 9.59 -7.59
C GLY A 161 -12.31 9.73 -8.81
N ALA A 162 -11.03 9.42 -8.65
CA ALA A 162 -10.04 9.43 -9.73
C ALA A 162 -10.37 8.41 -10.84
N ASN A 163 -11.15 7.38 -10.52
CA ASN A 163 -11.62 6.36 -11.45
C ASN A 163 -12.86 6.76 -12.28
N SER A 164 -13.37 8.01 -12.13
CA SER A 164 -14.59 8.49 -12.78
C SER A 164 -14.29 9.54 -13.86
N PRO A 165 -14.13 9.18 -15.14
CA PRO A 165 -13.84 10.13 -16.21
C PRO A 165 -14.87 11.27 -16.30
N ALA A 166 -16.16 10.92 -16.26
CA ALA A 166 -17.25 11.90 -16.34
C ALA A 166 -17.23 12.89 -15.15
N GLY A 167 -16.83 12.45 -13.96
CA GLY A 167 -16.67 13.32 -12.79
C GLY A 167 -15.54 14.33 -12.97
N LEU A 168 -14.41 13.88 -13.51
CA LEU A 168 -13.20 14.69 -13.74
C LEU A 168 -13.39 15.69 -14.89
N ALA A 169 -14.18 15.32 -15.92
CA ALA A 169 -14.37 16.10 -17.13
C ALA A 169 -15.55 17.09 -17.07
N SER A 170 -16.35 17.08 -16.00
CA SER A 170 -17.71 17.65 -16.05
C SER A 170 -17.81 19.18 -16.01
N ARG A 171 -16.88 19.91 -15.35
CA ARG A 171 -17.08 21.34 -15.06
C ARG A 171 -15.78 22.12 -14.91
N PRO A 172 -15.75 23.43 -15.32
CA PRO A 172 -14.62 24.30 -15.01
C PRO A 172 -14.47 24.51 -13.50
N VAL A 173 -13.23 24.46 -13.01
CA VAL A 173 -12.88 24.66 -11.59
C VAL A 173 -11.65 25.55 -11.47
N ARG A 174 -11.62 26.38 -10.43
CA ARG A 174 -10.51 27.27 -10.15
C ARG A 174 -9.52 26.65 -9.15
N VAL A 175 -10.01 25.93 -8.16
CA VAL A 175 -9.20 25.24 -7.17
C VAL A 175 -9.41 23.74 -7.29
N LEU A 176 -8.30 23.00 -7.38
CA LEU A 176 -8.30 21.54 -7.44
C LEU A 176 -7.48 21.01 -6.29
N LEU A 177 -8.04 20.08 -5.51
CA LEU A 177 -7.37 19.40 -4.41
C LEU A 177 -7.44 17.89 -4.66
N ALA A 178 -6.31 17.24 -4.88
CA ALA A 178 -6.21 15.81 -5.12
C ALA A 178 -5.49 15.12 -3.96
N ASP A 179 -6.18 14.20 -3.30
CA ASP A 179 -5.70 13.49 -2.12
C ASP A 179 -5.27 12.08 -2.47
N GLU A 180 -4.14 11.64 -1.89
CA GLU A 180 -3.54 10.31 -2.10
C GLU A 180 -3.34 9.97 -3.60
N VAL A 181 -2.69 10.89 -4.33
CA VAL A 181 -2.51 10.78 -5.80
C VAL A 181 -1.72 9.54 -6.23
N ASP A 182 -0.90 8.97 -5.36
CA ASP A 182 -0.19 7.71 -5.63
C ASP A 182 -1.11 6.48 -5.64
N ARG A 183 -2.34 6.62 -5.13
CA ARG A 183 -3.39 5.59 -5.17
C ARG A 183 -4.37 5.77 -6.32
N PHE A 184 -4.15 6.77 -7.17
CA PHE A 184 -4.97 6.98 -8.35
C PHE A 184 -4.65 5.90 -9.40
N PRO A 185 -5.63 5.46 -10.19
CA PRO A 185 -5.36 4.59 -11.32
C PRO A 185 -4.50 5.33 -12.36
N ASP A 186 -3.75 4.58 -13.14
CA ASP A 186 -2.94 5.13 -14.24
C ASP A 186 -3.79 5.83 -15.31
N SER A 187 -5.05 5.43 -15.44
CA SER A 187 -6.01 6.03 -16.36
C SER A 187 -7.40 6.03 -15.76
N ALA A 188 -8.10 7.15 -15.86
CA ALA A 188 -9.53 7.24 -15.59
C ALA A 188 -10.29 6.57 -16.75
N GLY A 189 -10.64 5.30 -16.58
CA GLY A 189 -11.19 4.48 -17.66
C GLY A 189 -10.23 4.44 -18.86
N THR A 190 -10.69 4.92 -20.02
CA THR A 190 -9.88 4.99 -21.27
C THR A 190 -9.41 6.40 -21.61
N GLU A 191 -9.72 7.42 -20.77
CA GLU A 191 -9.53 8.84 -21.13
C GLU A 191 -8.15 9.40 -20.73
N GLY A 192 -7.34 8.66 -19.98
CA GLY A 192 -5.99 9.05 -19.60
C GLY A 192 -5.84 9.43 -18.12
N ASP A 193 -4.72 10.04 -17.78
CA ASP A 193 -4.35 10.37 -16.41
C ASP A 193 -5.40 11.23 -15.69
N PRO A 194 -5.87 10.82 -14.49
CA PRO A 194 -6.91 11.55 -13.76
C PRO A 194 -6.54 12.99 -13.39
N VAL A 195 -5.27 13.23 -13.01
CA VAL A 195 -4.80 14.57 -12.62
C VAL A 195 -4.76 15.48 -13.85
N ASP A 196 -4.27 14.98 -14.98
CA ASP A 196 -4.21 15.74 -16.23
C ASP A 196 -5.60 16.07 -16.75
N LEU A 197 -6.54 15.12 -16.70
CA LEU A 197 -7.93 15.34 -17.09
C LEU A 197 -8.58 16.46 -16.27
N ALA A 198 -8.41 16.42 -14.96
CA ALA A 198 -8.95 17.44 -14.07
C ALA A 198 -8.24 18.80 -14.25
N ALA A 199 -6.93 18.82 -14.47
CA ALA A 199 -6.16 20.05 -14.72
C ALA A 199 -6.64 20.81 -15.98
N LYS A 200 -7.12 20.10 -17.01
CA LYS A 200 -7.73 20.73 -18.20
C LYS A 200 -8.97 21.58 -17.86
N ARG A 201 -9.66 21.28 -16.75
CA ARG A 201 -10.84 22.05 -16.31
C ARG A 201 -10.47 23.38 -15.63
N MET A 202 -9.20 23.61 -15.36
CA MET A 202 -8.71 24.82 -14.72
C MET A 202 -8.22 25.88 -15.73
N THR A 203 -8.07 25.54 -16.99
CA THR A 203 -7.39 26.38 -17.99
C THR A 203 -8.04 27.73 -18.23
N THR A 204 -9.34 27.89 -17.98
CA THR A 204 -10.08 29.15 -18.14
C THR A 204 -9.80 30.16 -17.00
N PHE A 205 -9.22 29.72 -15.89
CA PHE A 205 -8.95 30.59 -14.75
C PHE A 205 -7.47 30.97 -14.70
N TRP A 206 -7.19 32.27 -14.84
CA TRP A 206 -5.81 32.79 -14.74
C TRP A 206 -5.22 32.65 -13.33
N ASN A 207 -6.09 32.67 -12.30
CA ASN A 207 -5.75 32.56 -10.88
C ASN A 207 -6.06 31.17 -10.31
N ARG A 208 -5.91 30.14 -11.15
CA ARG A 208 -6.09 28.75 -10.73
C ARG A 208 -4.99 28.29 -9.79
N VAL A 209 -5.33 27.36 -8.89
CA VAL A 209 -4.35 26.68 -8.03
C VAL A 209 -4.73 25.22 -7.84
N MET A 210 -3.75 24.33 -8.01
CA MET A 210 -3.88 22.88 -7.85
C MET A 210 -3.03 22.41 -6.68
N GLY A 211 -3.61 21.61 -5.77
CA GLY A 211 -2.92 20.92 -4.68
C GLY A 211 -2.88 19.41 -4.93
N LEU A 212 -1.70 18.83 -4.88
CA LEU A 212 -1.46 17.40 -4.97
C LEU A 212 -0.88 16.92 -3.64
N PHE A 213 -1.54 15.94 -3.01
CA PHE A 213 -1.17 15.43 -1.70
C PHE A 213 -1.07 13.91 -1.75
N SER A 214 0.02 13.35 -1.24
CA SER A 214 0.14 11.89 -1.07
C SER A 214 1.28 11.51 -0.13
N THR A 215 1.17 10.33 0.44
CA THR A 215 2.33 9.53 0.82
C THR A 215 2.93 8.92 -0.45
N PRO A 216 4.27 8.86 -0.58
CA PRO A 216 4.90 8.21 -1.72
C PRO A 216 4.74 6.67 -1.65
N THR A 217 5.00 6.01 -2.77
CA THR A 217 4.97 4.54 -2.88
C THR A 217 6.36 4.00 -3.24
N ASN A 218 6.53 3.42 -4.43
CA ASN A 218 7.82 2.89 -4.87
C ASN A 218 8.64 3.97 -5.59
N GLU A 219 9.94 3.93 -5.42
CA GLU A 219 10.86 4.77 -6.17
C GLU A 219 10.68 4.57 -7.68
N GLY A 220 10.68 5.68 -8.41
CA GLY A 220 10.53 5.69 -9.87
C GLY A 220 9.11 5.44 -10.40
N SER A 221 8.14 5.02 -9.56
CA SER A 221 6.73 4.89 -9.95
C SER A 221 5.78 5.79 -9.12
N SER A 222 6.25 6.33 -8.00
CA SER A 222 5.49 7.26 -7.16
C SER A 222 5.19 8.56 -7.91
N ARG A 223 3.90 8.84 -8.13
CA ARG A 223 3.42 10.06 -8.80
C ARG A 223 3.80 11.30 -8.01
N ILE A 224 3.57 11.28 -6.69
CA ILE A 224 3.85 12.43 -5.84
C ILE A 224 5.36 12.74 -5.78
N ASP A 225 6.20 11.71 -5.90
CA ASP A 225 7.65 11.89 -5.95
C ASP A 225 8.08 12.59 -7.25
N VAL A 226 7.56 12.15 -8.39
CA VAL A 226 7.78 12.80 -9.69
C VAL A 226 7.31 14.25 -9.66
N GLU A 227 6.11 14.52 -9.15
CA GLU A 227 5.56 15.87 -9.03
C GLU A 227 6.39 16.76 -8.07
N TYR A 228 6.87 16.19 -6.96
CA TYR A 228 7.74 16.90 -6.00
C TYR A 228 9.04 17.36 -6.66
N GLN A 229 9.65 16.52 -7.50
CA GLN A 229 10.89 16.86 -8.21
C GLN A 229 10.72 17.99 -9.22
N THR A 230 9.52 18.25 -9.73
CA THR A 230 9.25 19.35 -10.67
C THR A 230 9.13 20.72 -9.98
N GLY A 231 8.94 20.74 -8.67
CA GLY A 231 8.74 21.95 -7.86
C GLY A 231 9.98 22.44 -7.13
N THR A 232 9.74 23.28 -6.13
CA THR A 232 10.79 23.93 -5.32
C THR A 232 11.58 22.98 -4.41
N GLN A 233 11.10 21.75 -4.18
CA GLN A 233 11.72 20.73 -3.32
C GLN A 233 12.07 21.28 -1.93
N GLU A 234 11.08 21.89 -1.28
CA GLU A 234 11.22 22.48 0.04
C GLU A 234 11.16 21.40 1.12
N GLU A 235 12.20 21.32 1.96
CA GLU A 235 12.28 20.39 3.10
C GLU A 235 12.10 21.16 4.40
N TRP A 236 11.31 20.63 5.33
CA TRP A 236 11.18 21.20 6.67
C TRP A 236 12.41 20.86 7.49
N GLN A 237 13.23 21.87 7.77
CA GLN A 237 14.53 21.73 8.42
C GLN A 237 14.55 22.39 9.79
N HIS A 238 15.39 21.84 10.67
CA HIS A 238 15.56 22.24 12.06
C HIS A 238 16.98 22.77 12.25
N GLU A 239 17.11 23.88 12.97
CA GLU A 239 18.40 24.47 13.33
C GLU A 239 19.10 23.59 14.38
N CYS A 240 20.36 23.24 14.14
CA CYS A 240 21.16 22.56 15.13
C CYS A 240 21.52 23.49 16.28
N PRO A 241 21.23 23.18 17.56
CA PRO A 241 21.53 24.05 18.68
C PRO A 241 23.02 24.34 18.88
N ASN A 242 23.92 23.50 18.36
CA ASN A 242 25.34 23.64 18.54
C ASN A 242 26.03 24.39 17.40
N CYS A 243 25.78 24.03 16.14
CA CYS A 243 26.46 24.65 14.99
C CYS A 243 25.62 25.71 14.24
N GLY A 244 24.29 25.77 14.48
CA GLY A 244 23.38 26.70 13.80
C GLY A 244 22.98 26.31 12.38
N GLU A 245 23.51 25.19 11.84
CA GLU A 245 23.15 24.72 10.52
C GLU A 245 21.78 24.05 10.52
N TYR A 246 21.07 24.11 9.38
CA TYR A 246 19.72 23.57 9.24
C TYR A 246 19.71 22.20 8.59
N HIS A 247 19.02 21.25 9.18
CA HIS A 247 18.95 19.87 8.70
C HIS A 247 17.52 19.34 8.69
N LEU A 248 17.21 18.51 7.68
CA LEU A 248 16.07 17.60 7.72
C LEU A 248 16.42 16.43 8.65
N ILE A 249 15.62 16.18 9.66
CA ILE A 249 15.79 15.04 10.58
C ILE A 249 15.48 13.75 9.82
N ARG A 250 16.43 12.82 9.72
CA ARG A 250 16.31 11.53 9.03
C ARG A 250 16.53 10.36 9.98
N HIS A 251 15.94 9.23 9.67
CA HIS A 251 16.11 7.99 10.46
C HIS A 251 17.56 7.49 10.49
N THR A 252 18.37 7.78 9.46
CA THR A 252 19.79 7.42 9.36
C THR A 252 20.68 8.15 10.37
N GLU A 253 20.21 9.26 10.92
CA GLU A 253 20.92 10.10 11.88
C GLU A 253 20.41 9.92 13.32
N MET A 254 19.50 8.92 13.51
CA MET A 254 18.95 8.63 14.83
C MET A 254 19.81 7.62 15.58
N GLU A 255 20.11 7.96 16.81
CA GLU A 255 20.72 7.07 17.81
C GLU A 255 19.67 6.67 18.84
N CYS A 256 19.65 5.42 19.24
CA CYS A 256 18.75 4.92 20.26
C CYS A 256 19.36 3.72 20.99
N GLU A 257 18.98 3.56 22.25
CA GLU A 257 19.23 2.32 22.98
C GLU A 257 18.14 1.30 22.64
N THR A 258 18.54 0.06 22.39
CA THR A 258 17.62 -0.99 21.94
C THR A 258 17.82 -2.27 22.73
N GLU A 259 16.71 -2.90 23.13
CA GLU A 259 16.67 -4.27 23.64
C GLU A 259 15.78 -5.11 22.72
N GLU A 260 16.31 -6.21 22.22
CA GLU A 260 15.60 -7.10 21.30
C GLU A 260 15.13 -8.37 22.02
N HIS A 261 13.86 -8.68 21.89
CA HIS A 261 13.25 -9.90 22.37
C HIS A 261 12.51 -10.62 21.24
N LYS A 262 12.37 -11.93 21.33
CA LYS A 262 11.45 -12.69 20.47
C LYS A 262 10.29 -13.19 21.32
N ASP A 263 9.06 -13.00 20.84
CA ASP A 263 7.89 -13.58 21.49
C ASP A 263 7.83 -15.11 21.27
N ALA A 264 6.87 -15.78 21.92
CA ALA A 264 6.67 -17.22 21.79
C ALA A 264 6.36 -17.69 20.36
N LYS A 265 6.03 -16.78 19.45
CA LYS A 265 5.75 -17.00 18.03
C LYS A 265 6.91 -16.59 17.11
N GLY A 266 8.09 -16.28 17.67
CA GLY A 266 9.27 -15.88 16.94
C GLY A 266 9.24 -14.44 16.39
N ARG A 267 8.22 -13.62 16.74
CA ARG A 267 8.14 -12.23 16.27
C ARG A 267 9.12 -11.37 17.04
N LYS A 268 9.88 -10.54 16.33
CA LYS A 268 10.79 -9.56 16.90
C LYS A 268 9.99 -8.48 17.66
N ILE A 269 10.32 -8.27 18.91
CA ILE A 269 9.85 -7.17 19.75
C ILE A 269 11.06 -6.33 20.08
N VAL A 270 11.01 -5.04 19.78
CA VAL A 270 12.09 -4.10 20.05
C VAL A 270 11.62 -3.07 21.06
N ILE A 271 12.32 -2.98 22.18
CA ILE A 271 12.16 -1.89 23.14
C ILE A 271 13.17 -0.82 22.75
N VAL A 272 12.68 0.40 22.52
CA VAL A 272 13.50 1.54 22.12
C VAL A 272 13.43 2.59 23.21
N SER A 273 14.58 3.09 23.62
CA SER A 273 14.71 4.17 24.59
C SER A 273 15.79 5.17 24.17
N ASP A 274 15.79 6.33 24.79
CA ASP A 274 16.78 7.40 24.61
C ASP A 274 17.07 7.76 23.15
N VAL A 275 15.99 7.96 22.35
CA VAL A 275 16.14 8.34 20.93
C VAL A 275 16.64 9.77 20.83
N LYS A 276 17.78 9.95 20.17
CA LYS A 276 18.43 11.23 19.90
C LYS A 276 18.75 11.40 18.42
N TRP A 277 18.65 12.60 17.94
CA TRP A 277 19.15 12.96 16.61
C TRP A 277 20.59 13.41 16.70
N ARG A 278 21.46 12.90 15.84
CA ARG A 278 22.85 13.30 15.69
C ARG A 278 22.98 14.29 14.53
N CYS A 279 23.48 15.49 14.81
CA CYS A 279 23.77 16.46 13.75
C CYS A 279 24.85 15.91 12.79
N PRO A 280 24.60 15.87 11.47
CA PRO A 280 25.57 15.34 10.51
C PRO A 280 26.83 16.22 10.39
N ASP A 281 26.74 17.54 10.67
CA ASP A 281 27.88 18.44 10.53
C ASP A 281 28.77 18.46 11.78
N CYS A 282 28.19 18.60 12.96
CA CYS A 282 29.00 18.76 14.18
C CYS A 282 29.03 17.54 15.10
N GLY A 283 28.25 16.48 14.81
CA GLY A 283 28.20 15.25 15.57
C GLY A 283 27.50 15.32 16.93
N SER A 284 27.01 16.50 17.35
CA SER A 284 26.29 16.66 18.62
C SER A 284 24.92 16.00 18.56
N THR A 285 24.48 15.43 19.69
CA THR A 285 23.21 14.69 19.80
C THR A 285 22.19 15.47 20.62
N PHE A 286 20.92 15.44 20.19
CA PHE A 286 19.82 16.18 20.81
C PHE A 286 18.59 15.30 20.92
N SER A 287 17.85 15.47 22.01
CA SER A 287 16.55 14.82 22.23
C SER A 287 15.44 15.41 21.37
N GLU A 288 14.32 14.69 21.26
CA GLU A 288 13.12 15.18 20.59
C GLU A 288 12.63 16.51 21.17
N ASP A 289 12.61 16.63 22.49
CA ASP A 289 12.13 17.85 23.18
C ASP A 289 13.01 19.09 22.91
N GLU A 290 14.32 18.90 22.76
CA GLU A 290 15.24 19.97 22.38
C GLU A 290 14.99 20.40 20.95
N MET A 291 14.92 19.44 20.00
CA MET A 291 14.74 19.72 18.58
C MET A 291 13.35 20.25 18.22
N ARG A 292 12.33 20.04 19.06
CA ARG A 292 11.01 20.65 18.88
C ARG A 292 10.99 22.15 19.22
N LYS A 293 11.95 22.66 19.99
CA LYS A 293 12.02 24.05 20.46
C LYS A 293 12.92 24.94 19.60
N VAL A 294 13.73 24.36 18.73
CA VAL A 294 14.65 25.13 17.86
C VAL A 294 13.89 25.85 16.74
N SER A 295 14.57 26.78 16.09
CA SER A 295 14.08 27.43 14.87
C SER A 295 13.89 26.39 13.77
N GLN A 296 12.77 26.50 13.06
CA GLN A 296 12.39 25.55 12.01
C GLN A 296 11.86 26.31 10.80
N LYS A 297 12.24 25.89 9.61
CA LYS A 297 11.78 26.52 8.36
C LYS A 297 11.88 25.58 7.16
N TYR A 298 11.16 25.91 6.09
CA TYR A 298 11.39 25.28 4.79
C TYR A 298 12.63 25.84 4.11
N ILE A 299 13.47 24.94 3.59
CA ILE A 299 14.61 25.28 2.75
C ILE A 299 14.43 24.61 1.39
N SER A 300 14.46 25.43 0.34
CA SER A 300 14.27 24.98 -1.04
C SER A 300 15.58 24.49 -1.64
N LYS A 301 15.53 23.30 -2.29
CA LYS A 301 16.64 22.77 -3.10
C LYS A 301 16.58 23.21 -4.57
N ASN A 302 15.41 23.67 -5.02
CA ASN A 302 15.19 24.13 -6.40
C ASN A 302 14.35 25.41 -6.44
N PRO A 303 14.89 26.54 -5.98
CA PRO A 303 14.15 27.81 -5.95
C PRO A 303 13.74 28.31 -7.33
N ALA A 304 14.41 27.89 -8.41
CA ALA A 304 14.09 28.28 -9.77
C ALA A 304 12.67 27.81 -10.20
N ALA A 305 12.14 26.75 -9.61
CA ALA A 305 10.79 26.27 -9.91
C ALA A 305 9.67 27.29 -9.57
N LEU A 306 9.96 28.29 -8.72
CA LEU A 306 9.03 29.40 -8.46
C LEU A 306 8.66 30.17 -9.73
N HIS A 307 9.57 30.29 -10.71
CA HIS A 307 9.27 30.92 -12.00
C HIS A 307 8.17 30.19 -12.80
N ASN A 308 8.02 28.88 -12.55
CA ASN A 308 6.97 28.06 -13.14
C ASN A 308 5.68 28.05 -12.29
N GLY A 309 5.69 28.74 -11.14
CA GLY A 309 4.56 28.78 -10.21
C GLY A 309 4.33 27.47 -9.44
N ILE A 310 5.35 26.63 -9.26
CA ILE A 310 5.25 25.32 -8.59
C ILE A 310 6.02 25.37 -7.27
N ARG A 311 5.30 25.19 -6.16
CA ARG A 311 5.90 24.91 -4.86
C ARG A 311 5.70 23.44 -4.48
N SER A 312 6.75 22.79 -4.03
CA SER A 312 6.69 21.41 -3.57
C SER A 312 7.32 21.26 -2.19
N PHE A 313 6.62 20.59 -1.30
CA PHE A 313 6.96 20.46 0.12
C PHE A 313 7.17 19.00 0.48
N PHE A 314 8.17 18.75 1.32
CA PHE A 314 8.43 17.45 1.94
C PHE A 314 8.31 17.54 3.45
N VAL A 315 7.54 16.63 4.05
CA VAL A 315 7.32 16.52 5.49
C VAL A 315 7.36 15.06 5.92
N ASN A 316 8.28 14.69 6.78
CA ASN A 316 8.35 13.35 7.35
C ASN A 316 7.67 13.24 8.73
N GLY A 317 7.60 12.04 9.29
CA GLY A 317 6.93 11.77 10.55
C GLY A 317 7.62 12.35 11.78
N PHE A 318 8.94 12.55 11.74
CA PHE A 318 9.71 13.10 12.86
C PHE A 318 9.30 14.53 13.23
N THR A 319 8.72 15.26 12.29
CA THR A 319 8.22 16.62 12.47
C THR A 319 6.84 16.65 13.14
N SER A 320 6.07 15.56 13.06
CA SER A 320 4.68 15.50 13.54
C SER A 320 4.60 15.61 15.07
N PRO A 321 3.76 16.52 15.61
CA PRO A 321 3.57 16.62 17.05
C PRO A 321 2.73 15.46 17.66
N TRP A 322 2.17 14.62 16.81
CA TRP A 322 1.31 13.48 17.20
C TRP A 322 2.03 12.14 17.15
N LEU A 323 3.29 12.11 16.71
CA LEU A 323 4.14 10.92 16.65
C LEU A 323 5.40 11.18 17.46
N THR A 324 5.76 10.23 18.33
CA THR A 324 7.03 10.31 19.06
C THR A 324 8.16 9.68 18.25
N TRP A 325 9.37 10.15 18.43
CA TRP A 325 10.55 9.56 17.80
C TRP A 325 10.74 8.11 18.24
N ASN A 326 10.43 7.80 19.50
CA ASN A 326 10.49 6.43 20.04
C ASN A 326 9.55 5.49 19.26
N ASP A 327 8.30 5.91 18.99
CA ASP A 327 7.34 5.09 18.25
C ASP A 327 7.79 4.85 16.81
N ILE A 328 8.28 5.89 16.14
CA ILE A 328 8.78 5.81 14.75
C ILE A 328 9.98 4.85 14.67
N MET A 329 10.96 5.01 15.57
CA MET A 329 12.17 4.18 15.56
C MET A 329 11.88 2.74 15.95
N ARG A 330 10.94 2.50 16.89
CA ARG A 330 10.48 1.15 17.22
C ARG A 330 9.86 0.46 16.00
N GLU A 331 8.91 1.13 15.32
CA GLU A 331 8.29 0.59 14.10
C GLU A 331 9.34 0.27 13.01
N TRP A 332 10.34 1.14 12.85
CA TRP A 332 11.43 0.93 11.90
C TRP A 332 12.29 -0.28 12.26
N LEU A 333 12.75 -0.38 13.50
CA LEU A 333 13.62 -1.46 13.95
C LEU A 333 12.91 -2.82 13.98
N GLU A 334 11.60 -2.85 14.27
CA GLU A 334 10.78 -4.04 14.13
C GLU A 334 10.53 -4.44 12.67
N ALA A 335 10.53 -3.48 11.75
CA ALA A 335 10.32 -3.72 10.32
C ALA A 335 11.60 -4.16 9.62
N LYS A 336 12.77 -3.77 10.16
CA LYS A 336 14.07 -4.00 9.54
C LYS A 336 14.32 -5.49 9.28
N GLY A 337 14.69 -5.81 8.03
CA GLY A 337 14.86 -7.17 7.55
C GLY A 337 13.58 -7.81 6.96
N ASP A 338 12.40 -7.15 7.03
CA ASP A 338 11.19 -7.55 6.30
C ASP A 338 10.85 -6.45 5.24
N PRO A 339 11.17 -6.66 3.96
CA PRO A 339 10.96 -5.66 2.91
C PRO A 339 9.54 -5.12 2.81
N THR A 340 8.54 -5.95 3.15
CA THR A 340 7.12 -5.54 3.13
C THR A 340 6.83 -4.54 4.26
N ARG A 341 7.35 -4.79 5.46
CA ARG A 341 7.19 -3.91 6.62
C ARG A 341 8.04 -2.65 6.48
N GLU A 342 9.30 -2.79 6.01
CA GLU A 342 10.18 -1.65 5.72
C GLU A 342 9.53 -0.66 4.77
N LYS A 343 8.95 -1.16 3.66
CA LYS A 343 8.21 -0.32 2.71
C LYS A 343 7.10 0.49 3.39
N VAL A 344 6.33 -0.14 4.28
CA VAL A 344 5.26 0.56 4.99
C VAL A 344 5.83 1.70 5.83
N VAL A 345 6.91 1.46 6.59
CA VAL A 345 7.53 2.48 7.45
C VAL A 345 8.16 3.59 6.61
N MET A 346 8.93 3.24 5.56
CA MET A 346 9.54 4.21 4.64
C MET A 346 8.49 5.17 4.06
N ASN A 347 7.42 4.63 3.51
CA ASN A 347 6.38 5.44 2.89
C ASN A 347 5.55 6.24 3.91
N THR A 348 5.18 5.61 5.05
CA THR A 348 4.19 6.22 5.96
C THR A 348 4.81 6.99 7.12
N ARG A 349 6.04 6.68 7.56
CA ARG A 349 6.72 7.39 8.65
C ARG A 349 7.81 8.34 8.13
N PHE A 350 8.62 7.88 7.18
CA PHE A 350 9.67 8.74 6.64
C PHE A 350 9.17 9.59 5.48
N GLY A 351 8.05 9.23 4.83
CA GLY A 351 7.53 9.96 3.67
C GLY A 351 8.42 9.81 2.44
N GLU A 352 9.26 8.78 2.43
CA GLU A 352 10.22 8.48 1.38
C GLU A 352 9.72 7.35 0.49
N SER A 353 10.06 7.41 -0.80
CA SER A 353 9.75 6.32 -1.75
C SER A 353 10.61 5.11 -1.44
N TYR A 354 10.00 3.93 -1.43
CA TYR A 354 10.72 2.69 -1.16
C TYR A 354 11.46 2.23 -2.41
N ALA A 355 12.79 2.15 -2.31
CA ALA A 355 13.60 1.51 -3.34
C ALA A 355 13.32 0.00 -3.26
N GLN A 356 12.60 -0.54 -4.25
CA GLN A 356 12.51 -1.98 -4.37
C GLN A 356 13.91 -2.52 -4.65
N GLN A 357 14.35 -3.46 -3.83
CA GLN A 357 15.56 -4.21 -4.16
C GLN A 357 15.39 -4.78 -5.57
N GLY A 358 16.33 -4.49 -6.45
CA GLY A 358 16.35 -4.98 -7.82
C GLY A 358 16.29 -6.50 -7.86
N ALA A 359 16.06 -7.06 -9.05
CA ALA A 359 16.19 -8.48 -9.29
C ALA A 359 17.53 -8.97 -8.74
N PHE A 360 17.52 -10.11 -8.07
CA PHE A 360 18.75 -10.74 -7.64
C PHE A 360 19.62 -11.05 -8.86
N GLU A 361 20.82 -10.50 -8.90
CA GLU A 361 21.76 -10.73 -10.00
C GLU A 361 22.56 -12.04 -9.80
N ASP A 362 22.73 -12.47 -8.53
CA ASP A 362 23.53 -13.64 -8.17
C ASP A 362 22.73 -14.71 -7.43
N TYR A 363 22.53 -15.85 -8.09
CA TYR A 363 21.91 -17.04 -7.50
C TYR A 363 22.84 -17.77 -6.51
N GLN A 364 24.15 -17.51 -6.55
CA GLN A 364 25.15 -18.16 -5.69
C GLN A 364 24.90 -17.90 -4.20
N GLN A 365 24.34 -16.75 -3.85
CA GLN A 365 23.96 -16.43 -2.48
C GLN A 365 22.96 -17.45 -1.91
N PHE A 366 22.00 -17.92 -2.72
CA PHE A 366 21.01 -18.92 -2.29
C PHE A 366 21.60 -20.33 -2.22
N ILE A 367 22.55 -20.67 -3.08
CA ILE A 367 23.32 -21.92 -2.99
C ILE A 367 24.06 -22.00 -1.64
N ARG A 368 24.64 -20.88 -1.19
CA ARG A 368 25.36 -20.81 0.10
C ARG A 368 24.42 -20.90 1.31
N ARG A 369 23.14 -20.57 1.14
CA ARG A 369 22.11 -20.63 2.20
C ARG A 369 21.56 -22.05 2.43
N ARG A 370 21.95 -23.03 1.61
CA ARG A 370 21.51 -24.41 1.78
C ARG A 370 22.07 -25.02 3.06
N GLU A 371 21.25 -25.79 3.76
CA GLU A 371 21.56 -26.39 5.05
C GLU A 371 21.17 -27.87 5.11
N LYS A 372 21.78 -28.63 6.00
CA LYS A 372 21.45 -30.04 6.24
C LYS A 372 20.27 -30.15 7.18
N TYR A 373 19.25 -30.90 6.77
CA TYR A 373 18.08 -31.16 7.63
C TYR A 373 18.22 -32.41 8.52
N GLY A 374 19.01 -33.37 8.08
CA GLY A 374 19.24 -34.63 8.81
C GLY A 374 18.02 -35.57 8.88
N ALA A 375 16.92 -35.19 8.23
CA ALA A 375 15.68 -35.95 8.08
C ALA A 375 14.89 -35.41 6.85
N ASP A 376 13.77 -36.04 6.46
CA ASP A 376 12.90 -35.46 5.42
C ASP A 376 12.44 -34.06 5.83
N LEU A 377 12.03 -33.92 7.09
CA LEU A 377 11.50 -32.67 7.66
C LEU A 377 12.44 -32.11 8.72
N PRO A 378 12.84 -30.84 8.62
CA PRO A 378 13.54 -30.14 9.69
C PRO A 378 12.58 -29.75 10.82
N ASP A 379 13.14 -29.53 12.01
CA ASP A 379 12.39 -28.99 13.13
C ASP A 379 11.77 -27.61 12.78
N GLY A 380 10.55 -27.37 13.28
CA GLY A 380 9.81 -26.13 12.97
C GLY A 380 8.75 -26.29 11.88
N VAL A 381 8.81 -27.30 11.02
CA VAL A 381 7.77 -27.58 10.04
C VAL A 381 6.51 -28.10 10.71
N LEU A 382 5.37 -27.45 10.47
CA LEU A 382 4.06 -27.76 11.05
C LEU A 382 3.02 -28.13 9.99
N LEU A 383 3.26 -27.79 8.73
CA LEU A 383 2.33 -27.97 7.61
C LEU A 383 3.12 -28.24 6.33
N LEU A 384 2.63 -29.15 5.48
CA LEU A 384 3.16 -29.35 4.12
C LEU A 384 2.15 -28.93 3.06
N THR A 385 2.63 -28.21 2.04
CA THR A 385 1.90 -27.93 0.81
C THR A 385 2.67 -28.45 -0.40
N CYS A 386 1.97 -28.63 -1.52
CA CYS A 386 2.61 -28.94 -2.78
C CYS A 386 2.08 -28.01 -3.88
N ALA A 387 2.96 -27.57 -4.73
CA ALA A 387 2.63 -26.94 -6.01
C ALA A 387 3.05 -27.85 -7.15
N VAL A 388 2.22 -27.87 -8.21
CA VAL A 388 2.47 -28.66 -9.42
C VAL A 388 2.27 -27.78 -10.63
N ASP A 389 3.28 -27.72 -11.47
CA ASP A 389 3.22 -27.08 -12.78
C ASP A 389 3.06 -28.15 -13.87
N THR A 390 2.08 -27.96 -14.75
CA THR A 390 1.71 -28.93 -15.79
C THR A 390 2.28 -28.51 -17.14
N GLN A 391 3.28 -29.25 -17.61
CA GLN A 391 3.94 -29.06 -18.91
C GLN A 391 3.48 -30.10 -19.92
N ASP A 392 3.85 -29.95 -21.21
CA ASP A 392 3.38 -30.84 -22.27
C ASP A 392 3.86 -32.28 -22.13
N ASN A 393 5.01 -32.52 -21.50
CA ASN A 393 5.65 -33.84 -21.41
C ASN A 393 6.08 -34.23 -20.00
N ARG A 394 5.65 -33.47 -18.97
CA ARG A 394 6.02 -33.72 -17.57
C ARG A 394 5.14 -32.95 -16.59
N LEU A 395 5.19 -33.35 -15.33
CA LEU A 395 4.74 -32.55 -14.20
C LEU A 395 5.96 -32.13 -13.38
N GLU A 396 6.11 -30.85 -13.08
CA GLU A 396 7.10 -30.37 -12.12
C GLU A 396 6.40 -30.07 -10.81
N TYR A 397 6.98 -30.51 -9.69
CA TYR A 397 6.38 -30.30 -8.38
C TYR A 397 7.39 -29.80 -7.37
N GLU A 398 6.90 -29.07 -6.38
CA GLU A 398 7.67 -28.67 -5.21
C GLU A 398 6.83 -28.87 -3.95
N ILE A 399 7.40 -29.55 -2.95
CA ILE A 399 6.82 -29.68 -1.61
C ILE A 399 7.53 -28.70 -0.69
N THR A 400 6.72 -27.93 0.03
CA THR A 400 7.19 -26.88 0.92
C THR A 400 6.61 -27.09 2.32
N GLY A 401 7.48 -27.01 3.34
CA GLY A 401 7.12 -27.01 4.75
C GLY A 401 6.91 -25.57 5.26
N TRP A 402 5.99 -25.40 6.20
CA TRP A 402 5.61 -24.11 6.78
C TRP A 402 5.51 -24.21 8.29
N GLY A 403 5.92 -23.15 8.98
CA GLY A 403 5.90 -23.03 10.43
C GLY A 403 5.42 -21.68 10.93
N TYR A 404 5.71 -21.39 12.19
CA TYR A 404 5.37 -20.11 12.81
C TYR A 404 5.90 -18.92 12.01
N GLY A 405 5.11 -17.84 11.96
CA GLY A 405 5.48 -16.64 11.21
C GLY A 405 5.55 -16.84 9.69
N GLU A 406 4.99 -17.94 9.16
CA GLU A 406 5.09 -18.33 7.75
C GLU A 406 6.55 -18.59 7.31
N GLU A 407 7.43 -18.97 8.25
CA GLU A 407 8.76 -19.49 7.97
C GLU A 407 8.65 -20.74 7.08
N CYS A 408 9.53 -20.89 6.12
CA CYS A 408 9.30 -21.78 5.00
C CYS A 408 10.53 -22.62 4.68
N TRP A 409 10.34 -23.93 4.55
CA TRP A 409 11.39 -24.90 4.21
C TRP A 409 11.09 -25.59 2.88
N GLY A 410 12.02 -25.52 1.93
CA GLY A 410 11.98 -26.40 0.79
C GLY A 410 12.18 -27.84 1.24
N ILE A 411 11.28 -28.75 0.88
CA ILE A 411 11.40 -30.17 1.26
C ILE A 411 11.95 -31.01 0.13
N CYS A 412 11.30 -30.99 -1.01
CA CYS A 412 11.81 -31.58 -2.24
C CYS A 412 11.15 -30.92 -3.48
N LYS A 413 11.92 -30.81 -4.55
CA LYS A 413 11.48 -30.46 -5.90
C LYS A 413 11.80 -31.60 -6.82
N GLY A 414 10.85 -32.00 -7.65
CA GLY A 414 11.03 -33.09 -8.58
C GLY A 414 10.32 -32.91 -9.91
N VAL A 415 10.63 -33.80 -10.83
CA VAL A 415 10.04 -33.86 -12.17
C VAL A 415 9.52 -35.26 -12.40
N ILE A 416 8.27 -35.39 -12.79
CA ILE A 416 7.65 -36.63 -13.22
C ILE A 416 7.56 -36.57 -14.75
N LEU A 417 8.37 -37.36 -15.43
CA LEU A 417 8.37 -37.46 -16.88
C LEU A 417 7.16 -38.27 -17.35
N GLY A 418 6.47 -37.78 -18.35
CA GLY A 418 5.29 -38.41 -18.96
C GLY A 418 4.25 -37.38 -19.42
N GLU A 419 3.54 -37.70 -20.48
CA GLU A 419 2.46 -36.82 -20.97
C GLU A 419 1.31 -36.78 -19.95
N PRO A 420 0.71 -35.61 -19.68
CA PRO A 420 -0.41 -35.48 -18.76
C PRO A 420 -1.69 -36.20 -19.22
N ASP A 421 -1.77 -36.64 -20.46
CA ASP A 421 -2.85 -37.52 -20.92
C ASP A 421 -2.73 -38.96 -20.41
N ASN A 422 -1.53 -39.35 -19.98
CA ASN A 422 -1.27 -40.68 -19.42
C ASN A 422 -1.59 -40.73 -17.92
N ASN A 423 -2.47 -41.62 -17.51
CA ASN A 423 -2.82 -41.78 -16.09
C ASN A 423 -1.62 -42.16 -15.21
N ALA A 424 -0.64 -42.90 -15.76
CA ALA A 424 0.56 -43.27 -15.01
C ALA A 424 1.34 -42.04 -14.50
N THR A 425 1.30 -40.94 -15.23
CA THR A 425 1.92 -39.67 -14.81
C THR A 425 1.24 -39.12 -13.55
N TRP A 426 -0.08 -39.22 -13.46
CA TRP A 426 -0.86 -38.79 -12.28
C TRP A 426 -0.75 -39.78 -11.12
N ASP A 427 -0.64 -41.10 -11.39
CA ASP A 427 -0.39 -42.09 -10.35
C ASP A 427 0.98 -41.89 -9.68
N ALA A 428 1.98 -41.51 -10.47
CA ALA A 428 3.29 -41.14 -9.94
C ALA A 428 3.21 -39.87 -9.07
N LEU A 429 2.38 -38.86 -9.44
CA LEU A 429 2.14 -37.69 -8.62
C LEU A 429 1.42 -38.08 -7.31
N ASP A 430 0.42 -38.96 -7.37
CA ASP A 430 -0.26 -39.47 -6.16
C ASP A 430 0.72 -40.13 -5.20
N ALA A 431 1.68 -40.91 -5.69
CA ALA A 431 2.72 -41.52 -4.86
C ALA A 431 3.57 -40.47 -4.10
N VAL A 432 3.88 -39.34 -4.73
CA VAL A 432 4.57 -38.22 -4.09
C VAL A 432 3.69 -37.51 -3.05
N LEU A 433 2.42 -37.25 -3.39
CA LEU A 433 1.52 -36.47 -2.56
C LEU A 433 0.96 -37.26 -1.35
N ASP A 434 0.88 -38.57 -1.46
CA ASP A 434 0.38 -39.43 -0.40
C ASP A 434 1.51 -39.99 0.49
N LYS A 435 2.80 -39.74 0.14
CA LYS A 435 3.99 -40.08 0.95
C LYS A 435 3.92 -39.41 2.31
N ILE A 436 4.39 -40.11 3.36
CA ILE A 436 4.66 -39.51 4.67
C ILE A 436 6.12 -39.05 4.68
N TYR A 437 6.34 -37.79 5.00
CA TYR A 437 7.65 -37.17 5.19
C TYR A 437 7.97 -37.16 6.67
N HIS A 438 9.14 -37.66 7.08
CA HIS A 438 9.45 -37.95 8.47
C HIS A 438 10.41 -36.92 9.09
N PHE A 439 10.16 -36.58 10.35
CA PHE A 439 11.11 -35.91 11.22
C PHE A 439 12.14 -36.91 11.77
N LYS A 440 13.21 -36.39 12.34
CA LYS A 440 14.27 -37.21 12.95
C LYS A 440 13.77 -38.14 14.06
N ASN A 441 12.71 -37.77 14.76
CA ASN A 441 12.07 -38.58 15.82
C ASN A 441 11.14 -39.68 15.28
N GLY A 442 11.01 -39.83 13.96
CA GLY A 442 10.14 -40.84 13.32
C GLY A 442 8.68 -40.44 13.16
N THR A 443 8.23 -39.33 13.75
CA THR A 443 6.91 -38.77 13.44
C THR A 443 6.91 -38.19 12.02
N GLY A 444 5.75 -37.95 11.41
CA GLY A 444 5.73 -37.48 10.04
C GLY A 444 4.49 -36.69 9.64
N LEU A 445 4.58 -35.99 8.52
CA LEU A 445 3.52 -35.20 7.93
C LEU A 445 3.21 -35.67 6.50
N LYS A 446 1.96 -35.52 6.09
CA LYS A 446 1.51 -35.64 4.69
C LYS A 446 1.25 -34.25 4.10
N VAL A 447 1.30 -34.16 2.77
CA VAL A 447 0.87 -32.96 2.05
C VAL A 447 -0.61 -32.68 2.36
N ALA A 448 -0.87 -31.59 3.04
CA ALA A 448 -2.21 -31.19 3.48
C ALA A 448 -3.07 -30.66 2.32
N ARG A 449 -2.44 -30.00 1.35
CA ARG A 449 -3.10 -29.44 0.16
C ARG A 449 -2.12 -29.35 -0.99
N ALA A 450 -2.61 -29.59 -2.23
CA ALA A 450 -1.84 -29.33 -3.43
C ALA A 450 -2.60 -28.40 -4.38
N PHE A 451 -1.86 -27.46 -4.99
CA PHE A 451 -2.30 -26.61 -6.08
C PHE A 451 -1.66 -27.07 -7.38
N ILE A 452 -2.48 -27.29 -8.41
CA ILE A 452 -2.08 -27.85 -9.69
C ILE A 452 -2.45 -26.85 -10.77
N ASP A 453 -1.46 -26.36 -11.51
CA ASP A 453 -1.71 -25.39 -12.58
C ASP A 453 -2.51 -26.02 -13.73
N SER A 454 -3.51 -25.26 -14.18
CA SER A 454 -4.40 -25.62 -15.27
C SER A 454 -4.31 -24.66 -16.46
N GLY A 455 -3.26 -23.85 -16.52
CA GLY A 455 -3.09 -22.80 -17.53
C GLY A 455 -2.68 -23.27 -18.92
N GLY A 456 -2.18 -24.50 -19.07
CA GLY A 456 -1.66 -25.06 -20.32
C GLY A 456 -2.66 -25.85 -21.17
N HIS A 457 -2.14 -26.67 -22.07
CA HIS A 457 -2.93 -27.46 -23.03
C HIS A 457 -3.78 -28.57 -22.38
N TYR A 458 -3.36 -29.07 -21.21
CA TYR A 458 -4.00 -30.20 -20.50
C TYR A 458 -5.01 -29.78 -19.43
N THR A 459 -5.61 -28.60 -19.55
CA THR A 459 -6.59 -28.06 -18.60
C THR A 459 -7.68 -29.05 -18.21
N SER A 460 -8.25 -29.80 -19.17
CA SER A 460 -9.33 -30.78 -18.92
C SER A 460 -8.85 -31.95 -18.06
N LYS A 461 -7.63 -32.42 -18.25
CA LYS A 461 -7.03 -33.50 -17.46
C LYS A 461 -6.73 -33.08 -16.03
N VAL A 462 -6.24 -31.87 -15.86
CA VAL A 462 -6.05 -31.28 -14.53
C VAL A 462 -7.39 -31.21 -13.78
N TYR A 463 -8.45 -30.79 -14.46
CA TYR A 463 -9.78 -30.72 -13.84
C TYR A 463 -10.32 -32.12 -13.47
N GLU A 464 -10.17 -33.11 -14.35
CA GLU A 464 -10.54 -34.50 -14.10
C GLU A 464 -9.81 -35.07 -12.86
N TYR A 465 -8.48 -34.90 -12.82
CA TYR A 465 -7.66 -35.33 -11.69
C TYR A 465 -8.06 -34.63 -10.38
N CYS A 466 -8.25 -33.32 -10.39
CA CYS A 466 -8.66 -32.58 -9.21
C CYS A 466 -10.09 -32.90 -8.77
N GLU A 467 -11.00 -33.23 -9.69
CA GLU A 467 -12.34 -33.66 -9.36
C GLU A 467 -12.34 -35.03 -8.63
N LYS A 468 -11.57 -35.98 -9.14
CA LYS A 468 -11.38 -37.32 -8.54
C LYS A 468 -10.73 -37.23 -7.15
N ASN A 469 -9.75 -36.32 -6.98
CA ASN A 469 -8.97 -36.17 -5.75
C ASN A 469 -9.37 -34.96 -4.88
N PHE A 470 -10.57 -34.42 -5.08
CA PHE A 470 -11.05 -33.27 -4.32
C PHE A 470 -11.07 -33.48 -2.80
N SER A 471 -11.46 -34.68 -2.37
CA SER A 471 -11.46 -35.08 -0.96
C SER A 471 -10.07 -35.09 -0.34
N LYS A 472 -9.03 -35.35 -1.16
CA LYS A 472 -7.61 -35.28 -0.78
C LYS A 472 -7.02 -33.86 -0.83
N GLN A 473 -7.86 -32.83 -1.00
CA GLN A 473 -7.45 -31.43 -1.06
C GLN A 473 -6.52 -31.11 -2.27
N ARG A 474 -6.81 -31.69 -3.44
CA ARG A 474 -6.13 -31.36 -4.71
C ARG A 474 -6.99 -30.34 -5.47
N PHE A 475 -6.45 -29.16 -5.75
CA PHE A 475 -7.19 -28.04 -6.35
C PHE A 475 -6.52 -27.57 -7.64
N ALA A 476 -7.33 -27.36 -8.67
CA ALA A 476 -6.88 -26.67 -9.87
C ALA A 476 -6.74 -25.17 -9.62
N ILE A 477 -5.67 -24.61 -10.13
CA ILE A 477 -5.39 -23.17 -10.08
C ILE A 477 -5.27 -22.60 -11.49
N LYS A 478 -5.42 -21.28 -11.61
CA LYS A 478 -5.11 -20.53 -12.83
C LYS A 478 -4.52 -19.17 -12.47
N GLY A 479 -3.36 -18.87 -13.06
CA GLY A 479 -2.68 -17.61 -12.92
C GLY A 479 -3.32 -16.48 -13.75
N THR A 480 -3.27 -15.26 -13.22
CA THR A 480 -3.56 -14.02 -13.93
C THR A 480 -2.37 -13.10 -13.77
N ALA A 481 -1.77 -12.72 -14.89
CA ALA A 481 -0.60 -11.85 -14.94
C ALA A 481 -0.93 -10.52 -15.66
N GLY A 482 -0.08 -9.50 -15.49
CA GLY A 482 -0.15 -8.24 -16.22
C GLY A 482 -1.28 -7.30 -15.78
N THR A 483 -1.93 -7.56 -14.64
CA THR A 483 -2.95 -6.68 -14.06
C THR A 483 -2.48 -6.26 -12.65
N PRO A 484 -2.01 -5.04 -12.47
CA PRO A 484 -1.55 -4.55 -11.17
C PRO A 484 -2.65 -4.58 -10.10
N GLY A 485 -2.27 -4.86 -8.85
CA GLY A 485 -3.17 -4.79 -7.71
C GLY A 485 -4.10 -5.98 -7.51
N ILE A 486 -3.95 -7.06 -8.30
CA ILE A 486 -4.67 -8.31 -8.03
C ILE A 486 -3.90 -9.08 -6.94
N PRO A 487 -4.50 -9.33 -5.75
CA PRO A 487 -3.83 -10.06 -4.69
C PRO A 487 -3.61 -11.53 -5.05
N LEU A 488 -2.61 -12.17 -4.45
CA LEU A 488 -2.23 -13.55 -4.76
C LEU A 488 -3.43 -14.52 -4.77
N ASN A 489 -4.27 -14.51 -3.74
CA ASN A 489 -5.48 -15.35 -3.67
C ASN A 489 -6.72 -14.46 -3.79
N TYR A 490 -7.15 -14.13 -5.01
CA TYR A 490 -8.21 -13.14 -5.17
C TYR A 490 -9.61 -13.69 -5.44
N LYS A 491 -9.74 -14.87 -6.03
CA LYS A 491 -11.06 -15.39 -6.41
C LYS A 491 -11.11 -16.90 -6.44
N ILE A 492 -12.23 -17.48 -5.99
CA ILE A 492 -12.58 -18.85 -6.27
C ILE A 492 -13.71 -18.84 -7.29
N GLY A 493 -13.42 -19.34 -8.49
CA GLY A 493 -14.36 -19.54 -9.58
C GLY A 493 -14.88 -20.96 -9.64
N LYS A 494 -15.50 -21.31 -10.75
CA LYS A 494 -15.81 -22.70 -11.13
C LYS A 494 -15.01 -23.01 -12.38
N ALA A 495 -14.43 -24.21 -12.43
CA ALA A 495 -13.81 -24.71 -13.64
C ALA A 495 -14.88 -24.90 -14.73
N SER A 496 -14.55 -24.49 -15.96
CA SER A 496 -15.47 -24.69 -17.11
C SER A 496 -15.64 -26.18 -17.39
N GLY A 497 -16.89 -26.62 -17.48
CA GLY A 497 -17.21 -28.05 -17.71
C GLY A 497 -17.03 -28.97 -16.49
N SER A 498 -16.65 -28.46 -15.31
CA SER A 498 -16.48 -29.24 -14.07
C SER A 498 -17.23 -28.64 -12.89
N LYS A 499 -17.47 -29.46 -11.86
CA LYS A 499 -18.11 -29.03 -10.61
C LYS A 499 -17.15 -28.51 -9.56
N ILE A 500 -15.83 -28.63 -9.80
CA ILE A 500 -14.81 -28.24 -8.83
C ILE A 500 -14.59 -26.72 -8.77
N PRO A 501 -14.15 -26.22 -7.62
CA PRO A 501 -13.68 -24.83 -7.51
C PRO A 501 -12.34 -24.68 -8.24
N LEU A 502 -12.22 -23.58 -9.00
CA LEU A 502 -10.98 -23.12 -9.61
C LEU A 502 -10.45 -21.94 -8.80
N VAL A 503 -9.22 -22.03 -8.30
CA VAL A 503 -8.59 -20.94 -7.55
C VAL A 503 -7.85 -20.04 -8.53
N MET A 504 -8.24 -18.75 -8.55
CA MET A 504 -7.60 -17.74 -9.40
C MET A 504 -6.52 -17.03 -8.60
N LEU A 505 -5.32 -16.93 -9.17
CA LEU A 505 -4.14 -16.35 -8.53
C LEU A 505 -3.68 -15.09 -9.24
N GLY A 506 -3.33 -14.04 -8.46
CA GLY A 506 -2.60 -12.87 -8.93
C GLY A 506 -1.10 -13.17 -8.92
N VAL A 507 -0.56 -13.63 -10.05
CA VAL A 507 0.84 -14.14 -10.12
C VAL A 507 1.84 -13.02 -9.89
N ASP A 508 1.56 -11.80 -10.35
CA ASP A 508 2.45 -10.65 -10.20
C ASP A 508 2.67 -10.28 -8.74
N ASP A 509 1.59 -10.29 -7.93
CA ASP A 509 1.67 -10.11 -6.49
C ASP A 509 2.40 -11.27 -5.80
N GLY A 510 2.14 -12.51 -6.24
CA GLY A 510 2.82 -13.70 -5.76
C GLY A 510 4.34 -13.66 -6.00
N LYS A 511 4.78 -13.31 -7.22
CA LYS A 511 6.19 -13.14 -7.56
C LYS A 511 6.85 -12.08 -6.67
N GLN A 512 6.18 -10.95 -6.46
CA GLN A 512 6.71 -9.91 -5.56
C GLN A 512 6.85 -10.41 -4.13
N GLN A 513 5.88 -11.16 -3.61
CA GLN A 513 5.96 -11.72 -2.27
C GLN A 513 7.10 -12.74 -2.14
N VAL A 514 7.33 -13.59 -3.16
CA VAL A 514 8.46 -14.54 -3.18
C VAL A 514 9.79 -13.80 -3.18
N MET A 515 9.96 -12.77 -4.03
CA MET A 515 11.20 -11.97 -4.07
C MET A 515 11.47 -11.27 -2.74
N ASN A 516 10.44 -10.69 -2.12
CA ASN A 516 10.57 -10.06 -0.80
C ASN A 516 11.03 -11.05 0.28
N ARG A 517 10.54 -12.30 0.24
CA ARG A 517 10.93 -13.36 1.19
C ARG A 517 12.34 -13.87 0.92
N LEU A 518 12.76 -13.96 -0.33
CA LEU A 518 14.15 -14.30 -0.71
C LEU A 518 15.17 -13.28 -0.21
N ALA A 519 14.75 -12.01 -0.12
CA ALA A 519 15.58 -10.92 0.37
C ALA A 519 15.80 -10.95 1.90
N ILE A 520 15.04 -11.74 2.65
CA ILE A 520 15.24 -11.90 4.09
C ILE A 520 16.52 -12.72 4.31
N GLU A 521 17.47 -12.18 5.07
CA GLU A 521 18.79 -12.80 5.29
C GLU A 521 18.84 -13.67 6.54
N GLU A 522 18.05 -13.32 7.58
CA GLU A 522 18.07 -13.98 8.88
C GLU A 522 16.92 -14.99 9.03
N PRO A 523 17.18 -16.23 9.51
CA PRO A 523 16.14 -17.21 9.81
C PRO A 523 15.07 -16.68 10.76
N GLY A 524 13.81 -16.98 10.45
CA GLY A 524 12.65 -16.55 11.22
C GLY A 524 11.42 -16.34 10.34
N ALA A 525 10.54 -15.42 10.76
CA ALA A 525 9.29 -15.17 10.05
C ALA A 525 9.53 -14.88 8.56
N LYS A 526 8.82 -15.64 7.69
CA LYS A 526 8.86 -15.54 6.22
C LYS A 526 10.19 -15.90 5.54
N TYR A 527 11.22 -16.29 6.28
CA TYR A 527 12.50 -16.73 5.73
C TYR A 527 12.34 -18.02 4.91
N PHE A 528 13.13 -18.16 3.83
CA PHE A 528 13.18 -19.35 2.99
C PHE A 528 14.44 -20.16 3.26
N HIS A 529 14.24 -21.36 3.83
CA HIS A 529 15.26 -22.37 4.00
C HIS A 529 15.35 -23.28 2.77
N PHE A 530 16.54 -23.69 2.41
CA PHE A 530 16.79 -24.62 1.29
C PHE A 530 17.64 -25.79 1.75
N PRO A 531 17.29 -27.03 1.40
CA PRO A 531 18.05 -28.19 1.81
C PRO A 531 19.30 -28.39 0.97
N LEU A 532 20.35 -28.91 1.62
CA LEU A 532 21.44 -29.61 0.94
C LEU A 532 21.02 -31.03 0.63
N ASP A 533 21.53 -31.59 -0.47
CA ASP A 533 21.44 -33.02 -0.73
C ASP A 533 22.28 -33.77 0.29
N GLU A 534 21.73 -34.83 0.84
CA GLU A 534 22.35 -35.67 1.85
C GLU A 534 22.39 -37.11 1.35
N GLU A 535 23.53 -37.78 1.51
CA GLU A 535 23.79 -39.14 0.96
C GLU A 535 22.70 -40.15 1.34
N LEU A 536 22.21 -40.12 2.59
CA LEU A 536 21.16 -41.01 3.07
C LEU A 536 19.75 -40.62 2.67
N LEU A 537 19.52 -39.36 2.29
CA LEU A 537 18.19 -38.80 2.00
C LEU A 537 17.97 -38.55 0.51
N GLY A 538 19.02 -38.71 -0.29
CA GLY A 538 19.01 -38.50 -1.73
C GLY A 538 18.92 -37.06 -2.19
N THR A 539 18.68 -36.88 -3.47
CA THR A 539 18.59 -35.56 -4.11
C THR A 539 17.27 -34.89 -3.81
N ARG A 540 17.30 -33.64 -3.36
CA ARG A 540 16.13 -32.84 -3.02
C ARG A 540 15.69 -31.86 -4.10
N GLY A 541 16.52 -31.70 -5.16
CA GLY A 541 16.21 -30.93 -6.35
C GLY A 541 16.44 -29.43 -6.22
N TYR A 542 17.20 -28.97 -5.21
CA TYR A 542 17.58 -27.56 -5.03
C TYR A 542 19.01 -27.32 -5.53
N ASP A 543 19.19 -27.56 -6.82
CA ASP A 543 20.44 -27.40 -7.54
C ASP A 543 20.62 -25.98 -8.13
N GLU A 544 21.66 -25.80 -8.90
CA GLU A 544 21.96 -24.54 -9.58
C GLU A 544 20.83 -24.12 -10.54
N LEU A 545 20.20 -25.06 -11.23
CA LEU A 545 19.10 -24.78 -12.17
C LEU A 545 17.88 -24.28 -11.43
N TYR A 546 17.60 -24.85 -10.25
CA TYR A 546 16.52 -24.36 -9.38
C TYR A 546 16.75 -22.89 -8.98
N PHE A 547 17.95 -22.54 -8.51
CA PHE A 547 18.24 -21.18 -8.05
C PHE A 547 18.33 -20.17 -9.19
N LYS A 548 18.77 -20.55 -10.37
CA LYS A 548 18.62 -19.72 -11.57
C LYS A 548 17.16 -19.49 -11.92
N GLY A 549 16.34 -20.53 -11.81
CA GLY A 549 14.92 -20.48 -12.13
C GLY A 549 14.09 -19.64 -11.14
N ILE A 550 14.40 -19.66 -9.83
CA ILE A 550 13.64 -18.89 -8.85
C ILE A 550 13.84 -17.37 -8.98
N ILE A 551 14.97 -16.93 -9.54
CA ILE A 551 15.28 -15.52 -9.83
C ILE A 551 15.21 -15.20 -11.33
N SER A 552 14.59 -16.04 -12.13
CA SER A 552 14.56 -15.94 -13.59
C SER A 552 13.77 -14.76 -14.15
N GLU A 553 12.97 -14.11 -13.34
CA GLU A 553 12.14 -12.98 -13.77
C GLU A 553 12.47 -11.72 -12.97
N HIS A 554 12.43 -10.60 -13.66
CA HIS A 554 12.65 -9.28 -13.07
C HIS A 554 11.59 -8.28 -13.53
N LYS A 555 11.37 -7.24 -12.74
CA LYS A 555 10.44 -6.17 -13.11
C LYS A 555 11.10 -5.23 -14.12
N GLN A 556 10.41 -5.02 -15.22
CA GLN A 556 10.78 -4.07 -16.24
C GLN A 556 9.72 -2.97 -16.38
N LYS A 557 10.19 -1.73 -16.54
CA LYS A 557 9.31 -0.59 -16.80
C LYS A 557 9.04 -0.48 -18.30
N VAL A 558 7.82 -0.73 -18.70
CA VAL A 558 7.39 -0.65 -20.10
C VAL A 558 6.41 0.50 -20.28
N LYS A 559 6.72 1.41 -21.21
CA LYS A 559 5.82 2.52 -21.55
C LYS A 559 4.76 2.03 -22.56
N ARG A 560 3.51 1.89 -22.12
CA ARG A 560 2.36 1.56 -22.98
C ARG A 560 1.38 2.72 -22.99
N LYS A 561 1.03 3.22 -24.17
CA LYS A 561 0.09 4.35 -24.36
C LYS A 561 0.42 5.60 -23.50
N GLY A 562 1.71 5.88 -23.30
CA GLY A 562 2.16 7.04 -22.54
C GLY A 562 2.28 6.80 -21.02
N VAL A 563 1.82 5.66 -20.51
CA VAL A 563 1.86 5.27 -19.10
C VAL A 563 2.98 4.26 -18.87
N ILE A 564 3.70 4.40 -17.77
CA ILE A 564 4.75 3.45 -17.36
C ILE A 564 4.08 2.34 -16.55
N HIS A 565 4.19 1.11 -17.05
CA HIS A 565 3.74 -0.11 -16.37
C HIS A 565 4.96 -0.90 -15.91
N GLU A 566 4.91 -1.46 -14.72
CA GLU A 566 5.86 -2.48 -14.28
C GLU A 566 5.30 -3.85 -14.65
N ILE A 567 6.02 -4.60 -15.44
CA ILE A 567 5.69 -5.98 -15.82
C ILE A 567 6.83 -6.91 -15.42
N TRP A 568 6.50 -8.16 -15.10
CA TRP A 568 7.48 -9.21 -14.92
C TRP A 568 7.93 -9.70 -16.29
N GLU A 569 9.25 -9.69 -16.53
CA GLU A 569 9.86 -10.15 -17.76
C GLU A 569 10.82 -11.30 -17.45
N PRO A 570 10.66 -12.45 -18.14
CA PRO A 570 11.56 -13.60 -17.95
C PRO A 570 12.90 -13.33 -18.59
N THR A 571 13.97 -13.79 -17.94
CA THR A 571 15.33 -13.80 -18.50
C THR A 571 15.40 -14.81 -19.63
N ALA A 572 15.82 -14.37 -20.81
CA ALA A 572 15.88 -15.21 -21.99
C ALA A 572 16.72 -16.47 -21.77
N GLY A 573 16.16 -17.63 -22.11
CA GLY A 573 16.82 -18.93 -21.99
C GLY A 573 16.89 -19.51 -20.56
N VAL A 574 16.30 -18.86 -19.57
CA VAL A 574 16.18 -19.39 -18.21
C VAL A 574 14.75 -19.85 -17.96
N ARG A 575 14.60 -21.03 -17.39
CA ARG A 575 13.30 -21.62 -17.05
C ARG A 575 12.78 -21.03 -15.76
N ASN A 576 11.49 -20.69 -15.70
CA ASN A 576 10.86 -20.00 -14.58
C ASN A 576 9.99 -20.89 -13.67
N GLU A 577 9.85 -22.18 -13.98
CA GLU A 577 9.00 -23.10 -13.22
C GLU A 577 9.31 -23.10 -11.70
N PRO A 578 10.58 -22.98 -11.22
CA PRO A 578 10.85 -22.88 -9.79
C PRO A 578 10.20 -21.66 -9.13
N LEU A 579 10.14 -20.51 -9.83
CA LEU A 579 9.47 -19.30 -9.33
C LEU A 579 7.96 -19.52 -9.25
N ASP A 580 7.35 -20.05 -10.30
CA ASP A 580 5.91 -20.30 -10.35
C ASP A 580 5.49 -21.33 -9.29
N LEU A 581 6.24 -22.43 -9.11
CA LEU A 581 6.02 -23.41 -8.06
C LEU A 581 6.04 -22.77 -6.65
N ARG A 582 6.97 -21.86 -6.40
CA ARG A 582 7.08 -21.16 -5.11
C ARG A 582 5.89 -20.20 -4.89
N VAL A 583 5.45 -19.50 -5.93
CA VAL A 583 4.23 -18.67 -5.92
C VAL A 583 3.00 -19.51 -5.62
N TYR A 584 2.85 -20.66 -6.29
CA TYR A 584 1.70 -21.55 -6.09
C TYR A 584 1.70 -22.19 -4.69
N ASN A 585 2.87 -22.53 -4.14
CA ASN A 585 2.99 -23.03 -2.76
C ASN A 585 2.60 -21.96 -1.73
N LEU A 586 3.03 -20.72 -1.92
CA LEU A 586 2.63 -19.61 -1.07
C LEU A 586 1.11 -19.38 -1.12
N ALA A 587 0.53 -19.41 -2.31
CA ALA A 587 -0.92 -19.32 -2.48
C ALA A 587 -1.66 -20.49 -1.83
N CYS A 588 -1.10 -21.70 -1.92
CA CYS A 588 -1.64 -22.90 -1.31
C CYS A 588 -1.69 -22.77 0.22
N MET A 589 -0.60 -22.38 0.85
CA MET A 589 -0.51 -22.12 2.30
C MET A 589 -1.53 -21.04 2.72
N ASN A 590 -1.56 -19.91 2.02
CA ASN A 590 -2.52 -18.83 2.31
C ASN A 590 -3.98 -19.32 2.26
N SER A 591 -4.32 -20.25 1.34
CA SER A 591 -5.67 -20.79 1.20
C SER A 591 -6.11 -21.65 2.39
N ILE A 592 -5.18 -22.18 3.18
CA ILE A 592 -5.44 -23.04 4.34
C ILE A 592 -5.81 -22.20 5.56
N HIS A 593 -5.22 -21.01 5.71
CA HIS A 593 -5.31 -20.16 6.92
C HIS A 593 -4.91 -20.97 8.17
N PRO A 594 -3.64 -21.40 8.29
CA PRO A 594 -3.20 -22.30 9.34
C PRO A 594 -3.42 -21.73 10.74
N ASP A 595 -3.89 -22.56 11.66
CA ASP A 595 -3.82 -22.33 13.10
C ASP A 595 -2.51 -22.96 13.61
N TRP A 596 -1.46 -22.17 13.69
CA TRP A 596 -0.12 -22.64 14.01
C TRP A 596 -0.01 -23.29 15.39
N ASP A 597 -0.72 -22.75 16.38
CA ASP A 597 -0.69 -23.27 17.75
C ASP A 597 -1.29 -24.68 17.78
N ARG A 598 -2.43 -24.88 17.12
CA ARG A 598 -3.08 -26.19 16.99
C ARG A 598 -2.22 -27.19 16.20
N LEU A 599 -1.58 -26.76 15.12
CA LEU A 599 -0.70 -27.62 14.33
C LEU A 599 0.51 -28.08 15.14
N ALA A 600 1.10 -27.19 15.93
CA ALA A 600 2.21 -27.51 16.80
C ALA A 600 1.83 -28.53 17.88
N GLU A 601 0.62 -28.45 18.46
CA GLU A 601 0.11 -29.44 19.40
C GLU A 601 -0.03 -30.82 18.77
N VAL A 602 -0.56 -30.90 17.53
CA VAL A 602 -0.72 -32.15 16.79
C VAL A 602 0.63 -32.80 16.48
N VAL A 603 1.62 -32.01 16.04
CA VAL A 603 2.98 -32.52 15.75
C VAL A 603 3.66 -33.02 17.03
N LYS A 604 3.56 -32.29 18.16
CA LYS A 604 4.10 -32.70 19.46
C LYS A 604 3.44 -33.95 20.02
N GLY A 605 2.15 -34.13 19.80
CA GLY A 605 1.38 -35.27 20.29
C GLY A 605 1.62 -36.59 19.55
N GLY A 606 2.53 -36.63 18.57
CA GLY A 606 2.84 -37.86 17.78
C GLY A 606 1.70 -38.33 16.90
N GLY A 607 0.64 -37.54 16.75
CA GLY A 607 -0.49 -37.87 15.87
C GLY A 607 -0.05 -37.78 14.41
N HIS A 608 -0.32 -38.81 13.62
CA HIS A 608 -0.34 -38.68 12.17
C HIS A 608 -1.36 -37.58 11.86
N SER A 609 -0.91 -36.42 11.47
CA SER A 609 -1.80 -35.36 11.01
C SER A 609 -2.43 -35.77 9.68
N THR A 610 -3.38 -36.68 9.73
CA THR A 610 -4.52 -36.56 8.84
C THR A 610 -5.24 -35.32 9.32
N THR A 611 -4.70 -34.15 8.99
CA THR A 611 -5.41 -32.89 9.21
C THR A 611 -6.69 -33.04 8.41
N THR A 612 -7.74 -33.50 9.06
CA THR A 612 -9.10 -33.18 8.69
C THR A 612 -9.13 -31.65 8.84
N VAL A 613 -8.55 -30.96 7.82
CA VAL A 613 -8.89 -29.58 7.54
C VAL A 613 -10.39 -29.65 7.40
N THR A 614 -11.09 -29.27 8.47
CA THR A 614 -12.55 -29.21 8.45
C THR A 614 -12.86 -28.30 7.28
N THR A 615 -13.26 -28.93 6.18
CA THR A 615 -13.71 -28.21 4.99
C THR A 615 -14.77 -27.25 5.48
N PRO A 616 -14.56 -25.94 5.45
CA PRO A 616 -15.61 -25.03 5.85
C PRO A 616 -16.77 -25.34 4.93
N LYS A 617 -17.93 -25.69 5.50
CA LYS A 617 -19.16 -25.90 4.74
C LYS A 617 -19.24 -24.77 3.73
N LYS A 618 -19.57 -25.05 2.46
CA LYS A 618 -19.59 -24.13 1.30
C LYS A 618 -20.05 -22.68 1.62
N LYS A 619 -20.87 -22.51 2.65
CA LYS A 619 -21.37 -21.24 3.17
C LYS A 619 -20.35 -20.45 4.03
N GLN A 620 -19.46 -21.13 4.75
CA GLN A 620 -18.45 -20.47 5.62
C GLN A 620 -17.21 -20.03 4.83
N MET A 621 -16.79 -20.79 3.82
CA MET A 621 -15.69 -20.41 2.93
C MET A 621 -16.05 -19.17 2.11
N ARG A 622 -17.30 -19.07 1.59
CA ARG A 622 -17.80 -17.85 0.94
C ARG A 622 -17.90 -16.63 1.89
N LYS A 623 -18.18 -16.84 3.18
CA LYS A 623 -18.24 -15.77 4.18
C LYS A 623 -16.85 -15.31 4.62
N ARG A 624 -15.86 -16.22 4.71
CA ARG A 624 -14.48 -15.86 5.09
C ARG A 624 -13.72 -15.16 3.96
N ILE A 625 -13.89 -15.59 2.71
CA ILE A 625 -13.29 -14.91 1.55
C ILE A 625 -13.96 -13.55 1.32
N ARG A 626 -15.29 -13.41 1.51
CA ARG A 626 -15.96 -12.10 1.50
C ARG A 626 -15.51 -11.17 2.65
N ARG A 627 -15.02 -11.70 3.77
CA ARG A 627 -14.42 -10.90 4.85
C ARG A 627 -12.98 -10.51 4.54
N ALA A 628 -12.20 -11.37 3.89
CA ALA A 628 -10.84 -11.04 3.44
C ALA A 628 -10.86 -10.01 2.29
N SER A 629 -11.76 -10.14 1.31
CA SER A 629 -11.94 -9.12 0.28
C SER A 629 -12.48 -7.80 0.84
N LYS A 630 -13.33 -7.83 1.89
CA LYS A 630 -13.77 -6.60 2.58
C LYS A 630 -12.72 -5.98 3.51
N ALA A 631 -11.72 -6.74 3.96
CA ALA A 631 -10.60 -6.21 4.74
C ALA A 631 -9.46 -5.66 3.85
N ALA A 632 -9.42 -6.07 2.57
CA ALA A 632 -8.57 -5.45 1.56
C ALA A 632 -9.20 -4.19 0.92
N ASP A 633 -10.49 -3.96 1.18
CA ASP A 633 -11.26 -2.78 0.75
C ASP A 633 -11.35 -1.69 1.85
N ILE A 634 -10.56 -1.79 2.95
CA ILE A 634 -10.47 -0.75 4.00
C ILE A 634 -9.11 -0.05 3.94
#